data_5ae4587ea2dc8af28d9b7cb023ceb49d
#
_entry.id   5ae4587ea2dc8af28d9b7cb023ceb49d
#
_cell.length_a   1.000
_cell.length_b   1.000
_cell.length_c   1.000
_cell.angle_alpha   90.00
_cell.angle_beta   90.00
_cell.angle_gamma   90.00
#
_symmetry.space_group_name_H-M   'P 1'
#
loop_
_entity.id
_entity.type
_entity.pdbx_description
1 polymer ?
#
loop_
_entity_poly.entity_id
_entity_poly.type
_entity_poly.pdbx_seq_one_letter_code
_entity_poly.pdbx_strand_id
1 'polypeptide(L)'
;LHRTLEGGHCRHRIFHHKDATGAEILDKLIKKVKTLPNVTILEHAMMTGMQKTATGFSVNVLQGGSCTVYNSHFMLLATGGIGRVYRFTTNSKIATGDGIAFAYENGAEIRNLHLIQFHPTAFNDHHTRECFLISEAVRGEGAYLLNCNKERFMDRYDERLELAPRDVVSHAIILESRETHSDNFYLDISYKDPEFVKNRFPMIYEKVMEQGYDMTKEPIPIFPCQHYLMGGIQVDNNSETTIPNLYAAG
;
A
#
# COMPACT_ATOMS: atom_id res chain seq x y z
N LEU A 1 -9.95 17.25 8.41
CA LEU A 1 -8.75 16.96 7.60
C LEU A 1 -7.72 18.08 7.77
N HIS A 2 -6.49 17.71 8.01
CA HIS A 2 -5.34 18.63 8.09
C HIS A 2 -4.52 18.53 6.81
N ARG A 3 -3.58 19.47 6.60
CA ARG A 3 -2.64 19.42 5.48
C ARG A 3 -1.22 19.22 5.99
N THR A 4 -0.46 18.36 5.31
CA THR A 4 0.94 18.07 5.61
C THR A 4 1.80 18.11 4.37
N LEU A 5 3.12 18.14 4.59
CA LEU A 5 4.16 17.88 3.61
C LEU A 5 4.55 16.40 3.71
N GLU A 6 4.73 15.74 2.57
CA GLU A 6 5.28 14.39 2.50
C GLU A 6 6.42 14.35 1.48
N GLY A 7 7.20 13.29 1.46
CA GLY A 7 8.32 13.11 0.55
C GLY A 7 7.91 13.32 -0.92
N GLY A 8 8.79 13.95 -1.71
CA GLY A 8 8.52 14.33 -3.09
C GLY A 8 7.60 15.54 -3.28
N HIS A 9 7.06 16.14 -2.22
CA HIS A 9 6.23 17.34 -2.27
C HIS A 9 6.96 18.58 -1.77
N CYS A 10 6.74 19.71 -2.42
CA CYS A 10 7.34 21.01 -2.06
C CYS A 10 6.38 21.95 -1.30
N ARG A 11 5.14 21.53 -1.06
CA ARG A 11 4.11 22.32 -0.37
C ARG A 11 3.20 21.45 0.49
N HIS A 12 2.65 21.98 1.59
CA HIS A 12 1.65 21.34 2.46
C HIS A 12 0.30 21.23 1.75
N ARG A 13 0.12 20.23 0.90
CA ARG A 13 -1.09 19.99 0.11
C ARG A 13 -1.70 18.60 0.28
N ILE A 14 -1.05 17.73 1.05
CA ILE A 14 -1.55 16.39 1.32
C ILE A 14 -2.57 16.45 2.45
N PHE A 15 -3.82 16.13 2.14
CA PHE A 15 -4.86 16.03 3.16
C PHE A 15 -4.73 14.73 3.92
N HIS A 16 -4.87 14.81 5.24
CA HIS A 16 -4.80 13.65 6.09
C HIS A 16 -5.75 13.73 7.29
N HIS A 17 -6.07 12.57 7.85
CA HIS A 17 -6.71 12.40 9.15
C HIS A 17 -5.75 11.64 10.05
N LYS A 18 -4.97 12.37 10.88
CA LYS A 18 -3.85 11.80 11.66
C LYS A 18 -2.97 10.90 10.77
N ASP A 19 -2.81 9.63 11.15
CA ASP A 19 -2.09 8.58 10.40
C ASP A 19 -3.04 7.48 9.84
N ALA A 20 -4.35 7.73 9.84
CA ALA A 20 -5.41 6.78 9.46
C ALA A 20 -6.31 7.28 8.32
N THR A 21 -5.78 8.05 7.37
CA THR A 21 -6.58 8.70 6.30
C THR A 21 -7.37 7.70 5.47
N GLY A 22 -6.75 6.59 5.08
CA GLY A 22 -7.43 5.55 4.29
C GLY A 22 -8.61 4.93 5.04
N ALA A 23 -8.43 4.61 6.31
CA ALA A 23 -9.48 4.03 7.15
C ALA A 23 -10.67 5.00 7.32
N GLU A 24 -10.40 6.30 7.53
CA GLU A 24 -11.46 7.34 7.64
C GLU A 24 -12.27 7.47 6.35
N ILE A 25 -11.60 7.48 5.18
CA ILE A 25 -12.28 7.56 3.88
C ILE A 25 -13.14 6.31 3.66
N LEU A 26 -12.56 5.12 3.90
CA LEU A 26 -13.25 3.85 3.70
C LEU A 26 -14.50 3.73 4.60
N ASP A 27 -14.40 4.08 5.88
CA ASP A 27 -15.54 4.07 6.81
C ASP A 27 -16.70 4.95 6.31
N LYS A 28 -16.40 6.18 5.88
CA LYS A 28 -17.41 7.10 5.34
C LYS A 28 -18.05 6.57 4.06
N LEU A 29 -17.25 6.00 3.15
CA LEU A 29 -17.77 5.44 1.91
C LEU A 29 -18.63 4.20 2.15
N ILE A 30 -18.22 3.27 3.02
CA ILE A 30 -19.01 2.09 3.37
C ILE A 30 -20.34 2.51 4.03
N LYS A 31 -20.31 3.44 4.98
CA LYS A 31 -21.54 3.97 5.58
C LYS A 31 -22.48 4.54 4.53
N LYS A 32 -21.96 5.31 3.56
CA LYS A 32 -22.78 5.87 2.47
C LYS A 32 -23.33 4.77 1.58
N VAL A 33 -22.52 3.83 1.12
CA VAL A 33 -22.94 2.76 0.21
C VAL A 33 -24.06 1.90 0.84
N LYS A 34 -23.96 1.59 2.15
CA LYS A 34 -25.02 0.84 2.87
C LYS A 34 -26.38 1.55 2.91
N THR A 35 -26.45 2.84 2.59
CA THR A 35 -27.74 3.58 2.49
C THR A 35 -28.36 3.56 1.09
N LEU A 36 -27.66 2.99 0.10
CA LEU A 36 -28.12 3.00 -1.30
C LEU A 36 -28.96 1.74 -1.59
N PRO A 37 -30.24 1.87 -1.94
CA PRO A 37 -31.15 0.72 -2.12
C PRO A 37 -30.84 -0.11 -3.38
N ASN A 38 -30.08 0.45 -4.31
CA ASN A 38 -29.70 -0.18 -5.57
C ASN A 38 -28.32 -0.85 -5.52
N VAL A 39 -27.69 -0.95 -4.33
CA VAL A 39 -26.38 -1.57 -4.15
C VAL A 39 -26.52 -2.81 -3.26
N THR A 40 -26.03 -3.94 -3.74
CA THR A 40 -25.90 -5.17 -2.97
C THR A 40 -24.43 -5.44 -2.67
N ILE A 41 -24.10 -5.64 -1.39
CA ILE A 41 -22.74 -5.96 -0.93
C ILE A 41 -22.70 -7.44 -0.58
N LEU A 42 -21.79 -8.18 -1.20
CA LEU A 42 -21.50 -9.58 -0.86
C LEU A 42 -20.19 -9.62 -0.05
N GLU A 43 -20.31 -9.70 1.27
CA GLU A 43 -19.17 -9.84 2.16
C GLU A 43 -18.70 -11.31 2.20
N HIS A 44 -17.38 -11.52 2.43
CA HIS A 44 -16.76 -12.86 2.45
C HIS A 44 -17.00 -13.68 1.19
N ALA A 45 -17.09 -13.00 0.05
CA ALA A 45 -17.28 -13.57 -1.26
C ALA A 45 -16.00 -13.44 -2.10
N MET A 46 -15.62 -14.49 -2.80
CA MET A 46 -14.42 -14.53 -3.64
C MET A 46 -14.80 -14.84 -5.09
N MET A 47 -14.38 -14.01 -6.01
CA MET A 47 -14.46 -14.32 -7.43
C MET A 47 -13.47 -15.44 -7.76
N THR A 48 -13.96 -16.55 -8.33
CA THR A 48 -13.15 -17.72 -8.68
C THR A 48 -13.03 -17.94 -10.18
N GLY A 49 -13.71 -17.14 -10.99
CA GLY A 49 -13.64 -17.17 -12.43
C GLY A 49 -14.43 -16.05 -13.06
N MET A 50 -14.01 -15.62 -14.22
CA MET A 50 -14.68 -14.62 -15.06
C MET A 50 -14.64 -15.09 -16.51
N GLN A 51 -15.74 -14.96 -17.22
CA GLN A 51 -15.82 -15.26 -18.64
C GLN A 51 -16.61 -14.16 -19.36
N LYS A 52 -16.06 -13.65 -20.45
CA LYS A 52 -16.78 -12.76 -21.36
C LYS A 52 -17.85 -13.54 -22.11
N THR A 53 -19.05 -12.98 -22.21
CA THR A 53 -20.18 -13.52 -22.96
C THR A 53 -20.56 -12.59 -24.12
N ALA A 54 -21.53 -12.98 -24.93
CA ALA A 54 -22.02 -12.13 -26.01
C ALA A 54 -22.64 -10.80 -25.52
N THR A 55 -23.18 -10.77 -24.30
CA THR A 55 -23.92 -9.60 -23.76
C THR A 55 -23.26 -8.98 -22.53
N GLY A 56 -22.11 -9.45 -22.10
CA GLY A 56 -21.43 -8.94 -20.90
C GLY A 56 -20.49 -9.99 -20.30
N PHE A 57 -20.64 -10.28 -19.00
CA PHE A 57 -19.75 -11.16 -18.24
C PHE A 57 -20.53 -12.15 -17.39
N SER A 58 -20.00 -13.36 -17.27
CA SER A 58 -20.41 -14.38 -16.31
C SER A 58 -19.30 -14.57 -15.28
N VAL A 59 -19.63 -14.47 -14.01
CA VAL A 59 -18.68 -14.46 -12.89
C VAL A 59 -19.05 -15.53 -11.89
N ASN A 60 -18.11 -16.42 -11.59
CA ASN A 60 -18.24 -17.41 -10.54
C ASN A 60 -17.82 -16.80 -9.19
N VAL A 61 -18.70 -16.87 -8.20
CA VAL A 61 -18.46 -16.33 -6.86
C VAL A 61 -18.63 -17.43 -5.82
N LEU A 62 -17.58 -17.67 -5.05
CA LEU A 62 -17.57 -18.58 -3.91
C LEU A 62 -17.93 -17.80 -2.64
N GLN A 63 -18.99 -18.21 -1.95
CA GLN A 63 -19.40 -17.65 -0.67
C GLN A 63 -19.96 -18.76 0.22
N GLY A 64 -19.48 -18.85 1.46
CA GLY A 64 -19.96 -19.85 2.43
C GLY A 64 -19.86 -21.31 1.96
N GLY A 65 -18.88 -21.63 1.12
CA GLY A 65 -18.71 -22.98 0.55
C GLY A 65 -19.57 -23.28 -0.69
N SER A 66 -20.42 -22.34 -1.11
CA SER A 66 -21.28 -22.48 -2.31
C SER A 66 -20.78 -21.58 -3.42
N CYS A 67 -20.81 -22.11 -4.66
CA CYS A 67 -20.47 -21.33 -5.85
C CYS A 67 -21.74 -20.87 -6.56
N THR A 68 -21.84 -19.56 -6.79
CA THR A 68 -22.97 -18.94 -7.51
C THR A 68 -22.46 -18.21 -8.74
N VAL A 69 -23.20 -18.27 -9.83
CA VAL A 69 -22.90 -17.55 -11.08
C VAL A 69 -23.70 -16.26 -11.12
N TYR A 70 -22.99 -15.14 -11.31
CA TYR A 70 -23.58 -13.83 -11.54
C TYR A 70 -23.34 -13.40 -12.99
N ASN A 71 -24.36 -12.83 -13.63
CA ASN A 71 -24.26 -12.28 -14.97
C ASN A 71 -24.46 -10.76 -14.93
N SER A 72 -23.64 -10.03 -15.70
CA SER A 72 -23.71 -8.57 -15.78
C SER A 72 -23.41 -8.08 -17.20
N HIS A 73 -23.94 -6.93 -17.58
CA HIS A 73 -23.60 -6.27 -18.85
C HIS A 73 -22.25 -5.52 -18.74
N PHE A 74 -21.96 -4.98 -17.57
CA PHE A 74 -20.73 -4.24 -17.28
C PHE A 74 -20.03 -4.82 -16.08
N MET A 75 -18.71 -4.73 -16.07
CA MET A 75 -17.90 -5.18 -14.94
C MET A 75 -16.80 -4.18 -14.63
N LEU A 76 -16.58 -3.90 -13.35
CA LEU A 76 -15.45 -3.13 -12.84
C LEU A 76 -14.58 -4.01 -11.95
N LEU A 77 -13.32 -4.19 -12.32
CA LEU A 77 -12.31 -4.85 -11.52
C LEU A 77 -11.61 -3.81 -10.62
N ALA A 78 -11.79 -3.93 -9.32
CA ALA A 78 -11.11 -3.12 -8.30
C ALA A 78 -10.46 -4.04 -7.24
N THR A 79 -9.76 -5.07 -7.71
CA THR A 79 -9.32 -6.24 -6.94
C THR A 79 -7.97 -6.06 -6.24
N GLY A 80 -7.37 -4.85 -6.34
CA GLY A 80 -6.05 -4.57 -5.80
C GLY A 80 -4.91 -5.18 -6.62
N GLY A 81 -3.71 -5.14 -6.04
CA GLY A 81 -2.46 -5.52 -6.70
C GLY A 81 -2.01 -6.95 -6.47
N ILE A 82 -0.69 -7.15 -6.51
CA ILE A 82 -0.02 -8.47 -6.49
C ILE A 82 0.90 -8.66 -5.28
N GLY A 83 0.72 -7.91 -4.21
CA GLY A 83 1.67 -7.90 -3.09
C GLY A 83 1.99 -9.28 -2.52
N ARG A 84 1.03 -10.21 -2.56
CA ARG A 84 1.18 -11.58 -2.04
C ARG A 84 2.10 -12.50 -2.87
N VAL A 85 2.52 -12.07 -4.06
CA VAL A 85 3.59 -12.73 -4.83
C VAL A 85 4.95 -12.55 -4.13
N TYR A 86 5.12 -11.48 -3.36
CA TYR A 86 6.35 -11.18 -2.63
C TYR A 86 6.34 -11.81 -1.23
N ARG A 87 7.54 -12.13 -0.73
CA ARG A 87 7.71 -12.70 0.62
C ARG A 87 7.22 -11.75 1.71
N PHE A 88 7.56 -10.45 1.55
CA PHE A 88 7.16 -9.38 2.45
C PHE A 88 6.48 -8.26 1.66
N THR A 89 5.35 -7.80 2.17
CA THR A 89 4.54 -6.77 1.52
C THR A 89 3.75 -5.97 2.56
N THR A 90 3.49 -4.70 2.29
CA THR A 90 2.54 -3.89 3.06
C THR A 90 1.09 -4.11 2.62
N ASN A 91 0.88 -4.93 1.59
CA ASN A 91 -0.48 -5.21 1.10
C ASN A 91 -1.17 -6.29 1.93
N SER A 92 -2.48 -6.16 2.03
CA SER A 92 -3.34 -7.16 2.65
C SER A 92 -3.19 -8.55 1.99
N LYS A 93 -3.49 -9.58 2.78
CA LYS A 93 -3.48 -11.00 2.34
C LYS A 93 -4.34 -11.30 1.10
N ILE A 94 -5.27 -10.43 0.74
CA ILE A 94 -6.13 -10.56 -0.44
C ILE A 94 -5.55 -9.96 -1.72
N ALA A 95 -4.37 -9.31 -1.67
CA ALA A 95 -3.72 -8.73 -2.86
C ALA A 95 -2.96 -9.81 -3.64
N THR A 96 -3.68 -10.74 -4.23
CA THR A 96 -3.18 -11.98 -4.87
C THR A 96 -3.04 -11.88 -6.39
N GLY A 97 -3.57 -10.81 -7.01
CA GLY A 97 -3.47 -10.57 -8.45
C GLY A 97 -4.58 -11.25 -9.27
N ASP A 98 -5.58 -11.81 -8.62
CA ASP A 98 -6.63 -12.61 -9.30
C ASP A 98 -7.36 -11.82 -10.38
N GLY A 99 -7.72 -10.55 -10.12
CA GLY A 99 -8.40 -9.73 -11.14
C GLY A 99 -7.54 -9.45 -12.38
N ILE A 100 -6.23 -9.30 -12.20
CA ILE A 100 -5.30 -9.17 -13.33
C ILE A 100 -5.24 -10.47 -14.12
N ALA A 101 -5.19 -11.61 -13.45
CA ALA A 101 -5.18 -12.93 -14.09
C ALA A 101 -6.48 -13.16 -14.89
N PHE A 102 -7.65 -12.92 -14.29
CA PHE A 102 -8.93 -13.07 -14.98
C PHE A 102 -9.08 -12.12 -16.17
N ALA A 103 -8.61 -10.89 -16.07
CA ALA A 103 -8.61 -9.95 -17.19
C ALA A 103 -7.72 -10.47 -18.34
N TYR A 104 -6.52 -10.95 -18.01
CA TYR A 104 -5.57 -11.51 -18.99
C TYR A 104 -6.15 -12.77 -19.68
N GLU A 105 -6.73 -13.71 -18.94
CA GLU A 105 -7.36 -14.91 -19.47
C GLU A 105 -8.52 -14.61 -20.43
N ASN A 106 -9.19 -13.47 -20.25
CA ASN A 106 -10.24 -12.99 -21.15
C ASN A 106 -9.73 -12.11 -22.30
N GLY A 107 -8.42 -11.94 -22.43
CA GLY A 107 -7.77 -11.23 -23.53
C GLY A 107 -7.58 -9.72 -23.32
N ALA A 108 -7.67 -9.22 -22.07
CA ALA A 108 -7.31 -7.85 -21.76
C ALA A 108 -5.79 -7.62 -21.88
N GLU A 109 -5.40 -6.46 -22.35
CA GLU A 109 -4.01 -6.05 -22.39
C GLU A 109 -3.51 -5.74 -20.96
N ILE A 110 -2.35 -6.30 -20.62
CA ILE A 110 -1.68 -6.06 -19.33
C ILE A 110 -0.39 -5.31 -19.58
N ARG A 111 -0.10 -4.28 -18.80
CA ARG A 111 1.10 -3.45 -18.97
C ARG A 111 1.88 -3.26 -17.67
N ASN A 112 3.18 -3.06 -17.82
CA ASN A 112 4.09 -2.55 -16.79
C ASN A 112 4.12 -3.38 -15.48
N LEU A 113 3.91 -4.70 -15.53
CA LEU A 113 3.96 -5.56 -14.34
C LEU A 113 5.33 -5.57 -13.65
N HIS A 114 6.40 -5.12 -14.34
CA HIS A 114 7.74 -4.98 -13.77
C HIS A 114 7.92 -3.71 -12.93
N LEU A 115 6.99 -2.76 -13.00
CA LEU A 115 7.05 -1.52 -12.23
C LEU A 115 6.48 -1.73 -10.84
N ILE A 116 7.32 -2.23 -9.95
CA ILE A 116 6.99 -2.48 -8.54
C ILE A 116 7.65 -1.40 -7.69
N GLN A 117 6.85 -0.75 -6.85
CA GLN A 117 7.36 0.17 -5.84
C GLN A 117 7.64 -0.58 -4.55
N PHE A 118 8.85 -0.40 -4.01
CA PHE A 118 9.21 -0.78 -2.65
C PHE A 118 9.05 0.43 -1.73
N HIS A 119 8.36 0.25 -0.62
CA HIS A 119 8.28 1.28 0.42
C HIS A 119 9.47 1.13 1.37
N PRO A 120 10.24 2.20 1.64
CA PRO A 120 11.48 2.09 2.40
C PRO A 120 11.30 1.77 3.87
N THR A 121 10.13 2.09 4.46
CA THR A 121 9.88 2.06 5.90
C THR A 121 8.72 1.16 6.29
N ALA A 122 8.80 -0.13 5.95
CA ALA A 122 7.97 -1.14 6.59
C ALA A 122 8.59 -1.48 7.95
N PHE A 123 7.75 -1.70 8.96
CA PHE A 123 8.20 -2.16 10.28
C PHE A 123 8.79 -3.57 10.18
N ASN A 124 9.96 -3.75 10.75
CA ASN A 124 10.70 -5.01 10.66
C ASN A 124 10.44 -5.88 11.88
N ASP A 125 9.35 -6.66 11.86
CA ASP A 125 9.02 -7.65 12.88
C ASP A 125 9.54 -9.05 12.56
N HIS A 126 10.01 -9.30 11.32
CA HIS A 126 10.48 -10.58 10.78
C HIS A 126 9.51 -11.77 10.92
N HIS A 127 8.30 -11.58 11.44
CA HIS A 127 7.37 -12.66 11.78
C HIS A 127 6.21 -12.78 10.81
N THR A 128 5.78 -11.67 10.22
CA THR A 128 4.62 -11.65 9.33
C THR A 128 4.98 -11.30 7.89
N ARG A 129 4.25 -11.90 6.93
CA ARG A 129 4.38 -11.53 5.51
C ARG A 129 3.69 -10.22 5.19
N GLU A 130 2.67 -9.85 5.97
CA GLU A 130 1.94 -8.58 5.87
C GLU A 130 2.58 -7.58 6.84
N CYS A 131 3.53 -6.80 6.31
CA CYS A 131 4.33 -5.88 7.10
C CYS A 131 3.55 -4.61 7.42
N PHE A 132 3.63 -4.16 8.66
CA PHE A 132 3.04 -2.90 9.06
C PHE A 132 3.78 -1.73 8.40
N LEU A 133 3.03 -0.84 7.76
CA LEU A 133 3.59 0.33 7.09
C LEU A 133 3.84 1.47 8.09
N ILE A 134 5.09 1.88 8.23
CA ILE A 134 5.41 3.18 8.82
C ILE A 134 5.26 4.24 7.73
N SER A 135 4.21 5.03 7.84
CA SER A 135 3.84 6.02 6.83
C SER A 135 5.00 6.97 6.49
N GLU A 136 5.07 7.37 5.22
CA GLU A 136 5.99 8.40 4.74
C GLU A 136 5.86 9.73 5.50
N ALA A 137 4.69 10.00 6.07
CA ALA A 137 4.45 11.18 6.90
C ALA A 137 5.42 11.28 8.09
N VAL A 138 5.91 10.15 8.63
CA VAL A 138 6.90 10.16 9.72
C VAL A 138 8.22 10.77 9.24
N ARG A 139 8.68 10.44 8.02
CA ARG A 139 9.82 11.11 7.37
C ARG A 139 9.50 12.56 7.05
N GLY A 140 8.27 12.86 6.61
CA GLY A 140 7.79 14.23 6.36
C GLY A 140 7.82 15.12 7.60
N GLU A 141 7.62 14.56 8.80
CA GLU A 141 7.76 15.28 10.08
C GLU A 141 9.22 15.31 10.58
N GLY A 142 10.16 14.79 9.78
CA GLY A 142 11.59 14.94 10.00
C GLY A 142 12.31 13.73 10.59
N ALA A 143 11.70 12.54 10.62
CA ALA A 143 12.39 11.34 11.09
C ALA A 143 13.65 11.03 10.25
N TYR A 144 14.72 10.59 10.90
CA TYR A 144 15.99 10.21 10.30
C TYR A 144 16.05 8.73 9.99
N LEU A 145 16.72 8.39 8.88
CA LEU A 145 17.09 7.01 8.54
C LEU A 145 18.51 6.72 9.06
N LEU A 146 18.62 5.65 9.84
CA LEU A 146 19.87 5.22 10.45
C LEU A 146 20.26 3.83 9.96
N ASN A 147 21.55 3.60 9.75
CA ASN A 147 22.14 2.29 9.45
C ASN A 147 22.33 1.44 10.73
N CYS A 148 22.99 0.30 10.61
CA CYS A 148 23.26 -0.62 11.74
C CYS A 148 24.12 0.01 12.83
N ASN A 149 24.95 1.00 12.49
CA ASN A 149 25.81 1.74 13.43
C ASN A 149 25.07 2.91 14.10
N LYS A 150 23.78 3.08 13.81
CA LYS A 150 22.98 4.25 14.23
C LYS A 150 23.44 5.57 13.63
N GLU A 151 24.08 5.52 12.46
CA GLU A 151 24.53 6.68 11.71
C GLU A 151 23.51 7.05 10.65
N ARG A 152 23.23 8.34 10.50
CA ARG A 152 22.43 8.88 9.40
C ARG A 152 23.22 8.78 8.10
N PHE A 153 22.62 8.32 7.02
CA PHE A 153 23.34 7.98 5.77
C PHE A 153 22.77 8.62 4.51
N MET A 154 21.55 9.19 4.55
CA MET A 154 20.88 9.68 3.34
C MET A 154 21.61 10.83 2.64
N ASP A 155 22.40 11.61 3.35
CA ASP A 155 23.24 12.69 2.81
C ASP A 155 24.28 12.23 1.79
N ARG A 156 24.67 10.97 1.83
CA ARG A 156 25.58 10.34 0.86
C ARG A 156 24.90 9.97 -0.46
N TYR A 157 23.57 9.89 -0.48
CA TYR A 157 22.81 9.36 -1.60
C TYR A 157 21.91 10.36 -2.30
N ASP A 158 21.35 11.36 -1.57
CA ASP A 158 20.46 12.36 -2.15
C ASP A 158 20.41 13.63 -1.31
N GLU A 159 20.49 14.80 -1.97
CA GLU A 159 20.47 16.12 -1.32
C GLU A 159 19.15 16.43 -0.56
N ARG A 160 18.05 15.76 -0.96
CA ARG A 160 16.73 15.87 -0.30
C ARG A 160 16.65 15.03 0.97
N LEU A 161 17.68 14.26 1.27
CA LEU A 161 17.78 13.41 2.45
C LEU A 161 16.58 12.42 2.53
N GLU A 162 15.97 12.29 3.71
CA GLU A 162 14.81 11.42 3.95
C GLU A 162 13.54 11.86 3.20
N LEU A 163 13.49 13.06 2.64
CA LEU A 163 12.40 13.55 1.80
C LEU A 163 12.56 13.20 0.32
N ALA A 164 13.62 12.49 -0.07
CA ALA A 164 13.77 11.93 -1.40
C ALA A 164 12.61 10.97 -1.74
N PRO A 165 12.28 10.76 -3.02
CA PRO A 165 11.28 9.79 -3.46
C PRO A 165 11.54 8.37 -2.94
N ARG A 166 10.49 7.56 -2.82
CA ARG A 166 10.55 6.22 -2.22
C ARG A 166 11.54 5.28 -2.89
N ASP A 167 11.64 5.33 -4.20
CA ASP A 167 12.58 4.55 -5.00
C ASP A 167 14.03 4.92 -4.69
N VAL A 168 14.32 6.21 -4.56
CA VAL A 168 15.65 6.73 -4.18
C VAL A 168 16.01 6.26 -2.77
N VAL A 169 15.10 6.44 -1.80
CA VAL A 169 15.34 6.02 -0.41
C VAL A 169 15.50 4.51 -0.29
N SER A 170 14.64 3.73 -0.96
CA SER A 170 14.75 2.26 -0.95
C SER A 170 16.06 1.79 -1.59
N HIS A 171 16.50 2.45 -2.66
CA HIS A 171 17.78 2.16 -3.31
C HIS A 171 18.96 2.52 -2.40
N ALA A 172 18.90 3.67 -1.73
CA ALA A 172 19.92 4.10 -0.77
C ALA A 172 20.09 3.08 0.37
N ILE A 173 18.99 2.56 0.92
CA ILE A 173 19.03 1.50 1.94
C ILE A 173 19.74 0.24 1.42
N ILE A 174 19.46 -0.18 0.18
CA ILE A 174 20.11 -1.35 -0.42
C ILE A 174 21.61 -1.11 -0.63
N LEU A 175 22.01 0.08 -1.06
CA LEU A 175 23.42 0.42 -1.21
C LEU A 175 24.13 0.46 0.14
N GLU A 176 23.52 1.08 1.13
CA GLU A 176 24.04 1.16 2.49
C GLU A 176 24.15 -0.22 3.17
N SER A 177 23.19 -1.12 2.90
CA SER A 177 23.25 -2.52 3.33
C SER A 177 24.50 -3.25 2.81
N ARG A 178 24.87 -2.97 1.55
CA ARG A 178 26.08 -3.55 0.96
C ARG A 178 27.36 -2.99 1.55
N GLU A 179 27.42 -1.69 1.80
CA GLU A 179 28.56 -1.01 2.43
C GLU A 179 28.78 -1.46 3.87
N THR A 180 27.70 -1.59 4.64
CA THR A 180 27.76 -1.96 6.05
C THR A 180 27.71 -3.48 6.29
N HIS A 181 27.50 -4.28 5.24
CA HIS A 181 27.27 -5.73 5.31
C HIS A 181 26.17 -6.10 6.31
N SER A 182 25.11 -5.28 6.41
CA SER A 182 24.03 -5.44 7.38
C SER A 182 22.69 -5.00 6.80
N ASP A 183 21.62 -5.74 7.11
CA ASP A 183 20.24 -5.41 6.75
C ASP A 183 19.46 -4.71 7.88
N ASN A 184 20.18 -4.29 8.94
CA ASN A 184 19.56 -3.61 10.07
C ASN A 184 19.51 -2.12 9.83
N PHE A 185 18.30 -1.60 9.63
CA PHE A 185 18.01 -0.18 9.45
C PHE A 185 16.96 0.29 10.42
N TYR A 186 16.99 1.59 10.73
CA TYR A 186 16.10 2.17 11.72
C TYR A 186 15.54 3.51 11.23
N LEU A 187 14.36 3.83 11.74
CA LEU A 187 13.74 5.15 11.58
C LEU A 187 13.66 5.81 12.96
N ASP A 188 14.20 7.00 13.09
CA ASP A 188 14.30 7.74 14.36
C ASP A 188 13.54 9.05 14.31
N ILE A 189 12.55 9.21 15.18
CA ILE A 189 11.84 10.46 15.47
C ILE A 189 11.85 10.78 16.98
N SER A 190 12.63 10.05 17.77
CA SER A 190 12.66 10.12 19.22
C SER A 190 13.14 11.49 19.78
N TYR A 191 13.79 12.28 18.96
CA TYR A 191 14.24 13.64 19.32
C TYR A 191 13.10 14.70 19.31
N LYS A 192 11.91 14.34 18.78
CA LYS A 192 10.74 15.21 18.78
C LYS A 192 9.99 15.13 20.11
N ASP A 193 9.18 16.14 20.38
CA ASP A 193 8.29 16.11 21.54
C ASP A 193 7.41 14.84 21.56
N PRO A 194 7.44 14.04 22.64
CA PRO A 194 6.69 12.78 22.71
C PRO A 194 5.19 12.94 22.54
N GLU A 195 4.60 14.02 23.06
CA GLU A 195 3.15 14.27 22.93
C GLU A 195 2.79 14.66 21.49
N PHE A 196 3.66 15.41 20.81
CA PHE A 196 3.50 15.65 19.38
C PHE A 196 3.48 14.33 18.59
N VAL A 197 4.45 13.45 18.80
CA VAL A 197 4.57 12.16 18.08
C VAL A 197 3.34 11.31 18.30
N LYS A 198 2.89 11.12 19.55
CA LYS A 198 1.71 10.33 19.90
C LYS A 198 0.43 10.89 19.29
N ASN A 199 0.25 12.20 19.31
CA ASN A 199 -0.93 12.86 18.76
C ASN A 199 -0.96 12.85 17.23
N ARG A 200 0.22 12.95 16.59
CA ARG A 200 0.36 12.96 15.13
C ARG A 200 0.23 11.57 14.54
N PHE A 201 0.78 10.55 15.21
CA PHE A 201 0.88 9.17 14.74
C PHE A 201 0.32 8.15 15.76
N PRO A 202 -0.94 8.29 16.20
CA PRO A 202 -1.48 7.44 17.26
C PRO A 202 -1.51 5.95 16.89
N MET A 203 -1.88 5.60 15.65
CA MET A 203 -1.91 4.21 15.20
C MET A 203 -0.50 3.61 15.07
N ILE A 204 0.43 4.38 14.50
CA ILE A 204 1.82 3.93 14.35
C ILE A 204 2.44 3.74 15.73
N TYR A 205 2.25 4.71 16.64
CA TYR A 205 2.74 4.63 18.01
C TYR A 205 2.22 3.38 18.74
N GLU A 206 0.90 3.16 18.72
CA GLU A 206 0.28 1.98 19.33
C GLU A 206 0.86 0.68 18.75
N LYS A 207 0.98 0.62 17.42
CA LYS A 207 1.43 -0.60 16.73
C LYS A 207 2.88 -0.96 17.01
N VAL A 208 3.78 0.02 17.04
CA VAL A 208 5.19 -0.25 17.40
C VAL A 208 5.37 -0.53 18.87
N MET A 209 4.55 0.08 19.75
CA MET A 209 4.50 -0.24 21.18
C MET A 209 4.06 -1.69 21.45
N GLU A 210 3.07 -2.22 20.71
CA GLU A 210 2.68 -3.64 20.78
C GLU A 210 3.86 -4.58 20.48
N GLN A 211 4.82 -4.13 19.70
CA GLN A 211 6.03 -4.88 19.34
C GLN A 211 7.23 -4.59 20.27
N GLY A 212 7.01 -3.83 21.34
CA GLY A 212 8.02 -3.54 22.36
C GLY A 212 8.93 -2.33 22.08
N TYR A 213 8.59 -1.49 21.08
CA TYR A 213 9.38 -0.30 20.73
C TYR A 213 8.63 0.98 21.11
N ASP A 214 9.32 1.90 21.78
CA ASP A 214 8.79 3.25 22.05
C ASP A 214 9.45 4.26 21.08
N MET A 215 8.79 4.56 19.97
CA MET A 215 9.30 5.48 18.96
C MET A 215 9.52 6.91 19.45
N THR A 216 9.07 7.23 20.67
CA THR A 216 9.35 8.53 21.33
C THR A 216 10.66 8.51 22.12
N LYS A 217 11.32 7.37 22.25
CA LYS A 217 12.55 7.19 23.04
C LYS A 217 13.67 6.52 22.28
N GLU A 218 13.35 5.76 21.26
CA GLU A 218 14.31 4.94 20.53
C GLU A 218 13.99 4.82 19.03
N PRO A 219 15.01 4.60 18.18
CA PRO A 219 14.81 4.29 16.77
C PRO A 219 14.08 2.95 16.58
N ILE A 220 13.10 2.90 15.66
CA ILE A 220 12.33 1.69 15.35
C ILE A 220 12.92 0.95 14.14
N PRO A 221 12.97 -0.39 14.17
CA PRO A 221 13.53 -1.17 13.06
C PRO A 221 12.64 -1.11 11.83
N ILE A 222 13.25 -0.91 10.66
CA ILE A 222 12.54 -0.82 9.38
C ILE A 222 13.29 -1.58 8.29
N PHE A 223 12.58 -1.91 7.20
CA PHE A 223 13.20 -2.40 5.98
C PHE A 223 12.35 -2.07 4.74
N PRO A 224 12.96 -2.04 3.53
CA PRO A 224 12.21 -1.89 2.29
C PRO A 224 11.41 -3.16 1.98
N CYS A 225 10.11 -3.02 1.70
CA CYS A 225 9.31 -4.15 1.24
C CYS A 225 8.37 -3.76 0.09
N GLN A 226 7.84 -4.76 -0.61
CA GLN A 226 6.89 -4.53 -1.67
C GLN A 226 5.67 -3.76 -1.16
N HIS A 227 5.25 -2.74 -1.90
CA HIS A 227 4.16 -1.85 -1.51
C HIS A 227 3.11 -1.68 -2.61
N TYR A 228 3.51 -1.36 -3.84
CA TYR A 228 2.60 -0.98 -4.89
C TYR A 228 2.99 -1.59 -6.24
N LEU A 229 1.99 -2.08 -6.99
CA LEU A 229 2.12 -2.38 -8.41
C LEU A 229 1.66 -1.17 -9.20
N MET A 230 2.55 -0.53 -9.96
CA MET A 230 2.22 0.64 -10.78
C MET A 230 1.68 0.26 -12.16
N GLY A 231 1.88 -0.98 -12.57
CA GLY A 231 1.29 -1.59 -13.74
C GLY A 231 -0.03 -2.29 -13.44
N GLY A 232 -0.51 -3.11 -14.38
CA GLY A 232 -1.72 -3.90 -14.26
C GLY A 232 -2.51 -3.96 -15.55
N ILE A 233 -3.82 -3.97 -15.45
CA ILE A 233 -4.75 -4.00 -16.58
C ILE A 233 -4.67 -2.65 -17.30
N GLN A 234 -4.44 -2.68 -18.62
CA GLN A 234 -4.44 -1.47 -19.45
C GLN A 234 -5.84 -0.87 -19.51
N VAL A 235 -5.95 0.42 -19.21
CA VAL A 235 -7.18 1.20 -19.29
C VAL A 235 -6.97 2.50 -20.05
N ASP A 236 -8.04 3.05 -20.58
CA ASP A 236 -8.11 4.40 -21.13
C ASP A 236 -8.42 5.46 -20.05
N ASN A 237 -8.68 6.71 -20.46
CA ASN A 237 -9.01 7.81 -19.54
C ASN A 237 -10.39 7.66 -18.87
N ASN A 238 -11.22 6.73 -19.33
CA ASN A 238 -12.53 6.42 -18.75
C ASN A 238 -12.49 5.16 -17.88
N SER A 239 -11.29 4.62 -17.64
CA SER A 239 -11.05 3.35 -16.94
C SER A 239 -11.56 2.12 -17.69
N GLU A 240 -11.87 2.22 -19.00
CA GLU A 240 -12.27 1.09 -19.83
C GLU A 240 -11.01 0.32 -20.28
N THR A 241 -11.09 -1.02 -20.21
CA THR A 241 -9.99 -1.90 -20.63
C THR A 241 -10.04 -2.10 -22.15
N THR A 242 -9.14 -2.90 -22.70
CA THR A 242 -9.21 -3.32 -24.12
C THR A 242 -10.36 -4.28 -24.41
N ILE A 243 -11.10 -4.72 -23.39
CA ILE A 243 -12.33 -5.53 -23.53
C ILE A 243 -13.53 -4.60 -23.32
N PRO A 244 -14.45 -4.47 -24.32
CA PRO A 244 -15.63 -3.63 -24.18
C PRO A 244 -16.48 -4.00 -22.96
N ASN A 245 -16.94 -2.98 -22.22
CA ASN A 245 -17.73 -3.07 -20.99
C ASN A 245 -16.99 -3.65 -19.77
N LEU A 246 -15.67 -3.91 -19.89
CA LEU A 246 -14.81 -4.24 -18.76
C LEU A 246 -14.01 -3.02 -18.36
N TYR A 247 -14.14 -2.62 -17.11
CA TYR A 247 -13.43 -1.49 -16.49
C TYR A 247 -12.47 -1.99 -15.43
N ALA A 248 -11.42 -1.22 -15.15
CA ALA A 248 -10.52 -1.50 -14.03
C ALA A 248 -10.10 -0.20 -13.33
N ALA A 249 -9.94 -0.27 -12.01
CA ALA A 249 -9.54 0.86 -11.17
C ALA A 249 -8.60 0.42 -10.04
N GLY A 250 -7.64 1.32 -9.67
CA GLY A 250 -6.69 1.12 -8.58
C GLY A 250 -5.25 1.00 -9.00
#